data_56dee424fd87fbd47f7a8713aa035bcc
#
_entry.id   56dee424fd87fbd47f7a8713aa035bcc
#
_cell.length_a   1.000
_cell.length_b   1.000
_cell.length_c   1.000
_cell.angle_alpha   90.00
_cell.angle_beta   90.00
_cell.angle_gamma   90.00
#
_symmetry.space_group_name_H-M   'P 1'
#
loop_
_entity.id
_entity.type
_entity.pdbx_description
1 polymer ?
#
loop_
_entity_poly.entity_id
_entity_poly.type
_entity_poly.pdbx_seq_one_letter_code
_entity_poly.pdbx_strand_id
1 'polypeptide(L)'
;MKAQDYASFFESIDKDTPLKEYAKFFDLNAKFKDPFHEVKGLQNIFRVFLNMYKKLDEPKFKVDEIVESRNIAYIKWTFSFKFKKEENLQSFEGVSRVIFNSDEKVILHEDFWDAASNLYEKLPVISFLIKFVKRKING
;
A
#
# COMPACT_ATOMS: atom_id res chain seq x y z
N MET A 1 9.14 -19.23 -2.66
CA MET A 1 7.89 -18.85 -3.35
C MET A 1 7.81 -17.34 -3.44
N LYS A 2 7.71 -16.82 -4.64
CA LYS A 2 7.85 -15.37 -4.91
C LYS A 2 6.84 -14.48 -4.17
N ALA A 3 5.59 -14.91 -4.08
CA ALA A 3 4.57 -14.11 -3.38
C ALA A 3 4.85 -14.04 -1.87
N GLN A 4 5.32 -15.12 -1.27
CA GLN A 4 5.69 -15.13 0.14
C GLN A 4 6.88 -14.21 0.41
N ASP A 5 7.87 -14.22 -0.47
CA ASP A 5 9.05 -13.37 -0.32
C ASP A 5 8.67 -11.89 -0.42
N TYR A 6 7.80 -11.56 -1.35
CA TYR A 6 7.28 -10.21 -1.53
C TYR A 6 6.47 -9.75 -0.31
N ALA A 7 5.61 -10.62 0.21
CA ALA A 7 4.84 -10.34 1.42
C ALA A 7 5.77 -10.09 2.61
N SER A 8 6.79 -10.92 2.78
CA SER A 8 7.78 -10.78 3.86
C SER A 8 8.54 -9.47 3.73
N PHE A 9 8.84 -9.04 2.52
CA PHE A 9 9.44 -7.73 2.28
C PHE A 9 8.57 -6.61 2.86
N PHE A 10 7.27 -6.60 2.55
CA PHE A 10 6.38 -5.57 3.09
C PHE A 10 6.24 -5.61 4.60
N GLU A 11 6.31 -6.78 5.20
CA GLU A 11 6.28 -6.89 6.66
C GLU A 11 7.56 -6.38 7.32
N SER A 12 8.66 -6.32 6.58
CA SER A 12 9.98 -5.97 7.12
C SER A 12 10.42 -4.54 6.86
N ILE A 13 9.85 -3.85 5.87
CA ILE A 13 10.31 -2.51 5.50
C ILE A 13 9.99 -1.48 6.57
N ASP A 14 10.84 -0.46 6.60
CA ASP A 14 10.69 0.70 7.49
C ASP A 14 11.20 1.96 6.78
N LYS A 15 11.25 3.06 7.51
CA LYS A 15 11.70 4.36 6.99
C LYS A 15 13.15 4.35 6.50
N ASP A 16 13.95 3.41 6.96
CA ASP A 16 15.38 3.34 6.65
C ASP A 16 15.71 2.32 5.56
N THR A 17 14.70 1.57 5.08
CA THR A 17 14.90 0.59 4.01
C THR A 17 15.30 1.30 2.72
N PRO A 18 16.50 1.00 2.15
CA PRO A 18 16.99 1.72 0.98
C PRO A 18 16.35 1.25 -0.32
N LEU A 19 16.45 2.09 -1.35
CA LEU A 19 15.93 1.80 -2.70
C LEU A 19 16.40 0.44 -3.23
N LYS A 20 17.63 0.06 -2.96
CA LYS A 20 18.18 -1.23 -3.44
C LYS A 20 17.39 -2.45 -2.96
N GLU A 21 16.77 -2.35 -1.79
CA GLU A 21 15.94 -3.45 -1.27
C GLU A 21 14.62 -3.54 -2.05
N TYR A 22 14.01 -2.39 -2.40
CA TYR A 22 12.84 -2.35 -3.28
C TYR A 22 13.18 -2.91 -4.67
N ALA A 23 14.38 -2.62 -5.17
CA ALA A 23 14.83 -3.06 -6.48
C ALA A 23 14.95 -4.59 -6.60
N LYS A 24 15.05 -5.30 -5.49
CA LYS A 24 15.06 -6.77 -5.50
C LYS A 24 13.70 -7.35 -5.89
N PHE A 25 12.62 -6.62 -5.63
CA PHE A 25 11.26 -7.12 -5.79
C PHE A 25 10.50 -6.46 -6.94
N PHE A 26 10.73 -5.18 -7.20
CA PHE A 26 10.03 -4.45 -8.25
C PHE A 26 10.83 -4.40 -9.53
N ASP A 27 10.12 -4.61 -10.66
CA ASP A 27 10.69 -4.28 -11.97
C ASP A 27 10.94 -2.78 -12.06
N LEU A 28 11.94 -2.39 -12.84
CA LEU A 28 12.30 -0.98 -12.99
C LEU A 28 11.13 -0.11 -13.46
N ASN A 29 10.22 -0.68 -14.27
CA ASN A 29 9.07 -0.01 -14.83
C ASN A 29 7.74 -0.42 -14.17
N ALA A 30 7.79 -0.99 -12.97
CA ALA A 30 6.60 -1.45 -12.27
C ALA A 30 5.58 -0.33 -12.09
N LYS A 31 4.29 -0.72 -12.10
CA LYS A 31 3.19 0.20 -11.77
C LYS A 31 2.69 -0.10 -10.37
N PHE A 32 2.37 0.96 -9.65
CA PHE A 32 1.78 0.88 -8.32
C PHE A 32 0.52 1.75 -8.28
N LYS A 33 -0.57 1.16 -7.81
CA LYS A 33 -1.84 1.86 -7.69
C LYS A 33 -2.49 1.57 -6.35
N ASP A 34 -2.91 2.62 -5.66
CA ASP A 34 -3.74 2.53 -4.46
C ASP A 34 -4.83 3.62 -4.53
N PRO A 35 -5.71 3.78 -3.51
CA PRO A 35 -6.75 4.80 -3.56
C PRO A 35 -6.26 6.24 -3.70
N PHE A 36 -4.98 6.51 -3.43
CA PHE A 36 -4.40 7.86 -3.49
C PHE A 36 -3.43 8.06 -4.63
N HIS A 37 -2.80 6.99 -5.12
CA HIS A 37 -1.66 7.07 -6.01
C HIS A 37 -1.83 6.16 -7.22
N GLU A 38 -1.29 6.63 -8.34
CA GLU A 38 -1.08 5.79 -9.52
C GLU A 38 0.25 6.25 -10.10
N VAL A 39 1.30 5.46 -9.88
CA VAL A 39 2.66 5.82 -10.27
C VAL A 39 3.31 4.69 -11.06
N LYS A 40 4.31 5.04 -11.85
CA LYS A 40 5.11 4.10 -12.62
C LYS A 40 6.59 4.32 -12.34
N GLY A 41 7.31 3.22 -12.21
CA GLY A 41 8.75 3.23 -12.00
C GLY A 41 9.15 3.04 -10.55
N LEU A 42 10.25 2.31 -10.38
CA LEU A 42 10.77 1.93 -9.07
C LEU A 42 11.00 3.14 -8.16
N GLN A 43 11.60 4.22 -8.68
CA GLN A 43 11.87 5.40 -7.85
C GLN A 43 10.60 6.10 -7.39
N ASN A 44 9.58 6.16 -8.23
CA ASN A 44 8.29 6.76 -7.87
C ASN A 44 7.57 5.93 -6.82
N ILE A 45 7.64 4.62 -6.93
CA ILE A 45 7.08 3.70 -5.93
C ILE A 45 7.78 3.91 -4.59
N PHE A 46 9.10 3.92 -4.59
CA PHE A 46 9.90 4.16 -3.39
C PHE A 46 9.51 5.49 -2.72
N ARG A 47 9.29 6.53 -3.52
CA ARG A 47 8.89 7.85 -3.02
C ARG A 47 7.51 7.83 -2.35
N VAL A 48 6.56 7.03 -2.86
CA VAL A 48 5.25 6.85 -2.22
C VAL A 48 5.42 6.34 -0.80
N PHE A 49 6.26 5.33 -0.60
CA PHE A 49 6.52 4.76 0.73
C PHE A 49 7.25 5.73 1.64
N LEU A 50 8.26 6.45 1.12
CA LEU A 50 8.95 7.47 1.90
C LEU A 50 8.00 8.55 2.42
N ASN A 51 7.08 9.00 1.57
CA ASN A 51 6.08 9.99 1.97
C ASN A 51 5.14 9.45 3.05
N MET A 52 4.78 8.18 2.97
CA MET A 52 3.99 7.53 4.01
C MET A 52 4.70 7.56 5.36
N TYR A 53 5.99 7.22 5.40
CA TYR A 53 6.77 7.24 6.64
C TYR A 53 6.95 8.65 7.21
N LYS A 54 6.88 9.69 6.37
CA LYS A 54 6.91 11.08 6.84
C LYS A 54 5.60 11.51 7.49
N LYS A 55 4.48 10.92 7.08
CA LYS A 55 3.14 11.34 7.51
C LYS A 55 2.56 10.50 8.63
N LEU A 56 3.00 9.26 8.76
CA LEU A 56 2.47 8.31 9.72
C LEU A 56 3.56 7.83 10.68
N ASP A 57 3.17 7.57 11.92
CA ASP A 57 4.05 6.95 12.91
C ASP A 57 3.80 5.45 12.97
N GLU A 58 4.87 4.69 13.07
CA GLU A 58 4.84 3.24 13.24
C GLU A 58 3.96 2.50 12.22
N PRO A 59 4.04 2.86 10.90
CA PRO A 59 3.26 2.12 9.92
C PRO A 59 3.77 0.70 9.78
N LYS A 60 2.87 -0.26 9.78
CA LYS A 60 3.22 -1.67 9.72
C LYS A 60 2.18 -2.48 8.95
N PHE A 61 2.67 -3.32 8.06
CA PHE A 61 1.85 -4.30 7.35
C PHE A 61 1.97 -5.67 8.02
N LYS A 62 0.84 -6.34 8.16
CA LYS A 62 0.78 -7.73 8.56
C LYS A 62 0.04 -8.49 7.47
N VAL A 63 0.66 -9.52 6.92
CA VAL A 63 0.05 -10.34 5.88
C VAL A 63 -0.80 -11.42 6.55
N ASP A 64 -2.07 -11.46 6.20
CA ASP A 64 -3.05 -12.39 6.77
C ASP A 64 -3.23 -13.63 5.87
N GLU A 65 -3.20 -13.44 4.53
CA GLU A 65 -3.51 -14.51 3.60
C GLU A 65 -2.85 -14.24 2.24
N ILE A 66 -2.36 -15.27 1.60
CA ILE A 66 -1.79 -15.21 0.25
C ILE A 66 -2.45 -16.28 -0.61
N VAL A 67 -2.97 -15.88 -1.76
CA VAL A 67 -3.45 -16.79 -2.80
C VAL A 67 -2.67 -16.50 -4.07
N GLU A 68 -1.99 -17.50 -4.60
CA GLU A 68 -1.14 -17.34 -5.76
C GLU A 68 -1.56 -18.33 -6.84
N SER A 69 -1.67 -17.84 -8.08
CA SER A 69 -1.96 -18.66 -9.25
C SER A 69 -1.13 -18.15 -10.41
N ARG A 70 -0.22 -18.99 -10.94
CA ARG A 70 0.70 -18.63 -12.00
C ARG A 70 1.54 -17.41 -11.61
N ASN A 71 1.40 -16.30 -12.36
CA ASN A 71 2.15 -15.07 -12.12
C ASN A 71 1.35 -13.99 -11.39
N ILE A 72 0.16 -14.34 -10.85
CA ILE A 72 -0.70 -13.42 -10.13
C ILE A 72 -0.82 -13.87 -8.68
N ALA A 73 -0.73 -12.91 -7.74
CA ALA A 73 -0.98 -13.17 -6.34
C ALA A 73 -1.97 -12.16 -5.77
N TYR A 74 -2.81 -12.63 -4.86
CA TYR A 74 -3.68 -11.79 -4.03
C TYR A 74 -3.21 -11.92 -2.60
N ILE A 75 -2.89 -10.78 -1.99
CA ILE A 75 -2.32 -10.73 -0.64
C ILE A 75 -3.24 -9.91 0.24
N LYS A 76 -3.88 -10.57 1.20
CA LYS A 76 -4.71 -9.88 2.18
C LYS A 76 -3.83 -9.45 3.35
N TRP A 77 -3.99 -8.22 3.77
CA TRP A 77 -3.15 -7.64 4.82
C TRP A 77 -3.96 -6.74 5.76
N THR A 78 -3.38 -6.53 6.92
CA THR A 78 -3.82 -5.54 7.90
C THR A 78 -2.72 -4.49 8.01
N PHE A 79 -3.08 -3.23 7.83
CA PHE A 79 -2.18 -2.11 7.97
C PHE A 79 -2.51 -1.37 9.25
N SER A 80 -1.50 -1.18 10.10
CA SER A 80 -1.66 -0.44 11.35
C SER A 80 -0.69 0.73 11.39
N PHE A 81 -1.11 1.83 12.02
CA PHE A 81 -0.32 3.06 12.08
C PHE A 81 -0.88 3.99 13.15
N LYS A 82 -0.13 5.05 13.44
CA LYS A 82 -0.59 6.16 14.27
C LYS A 82 -0.46 7.44 13.44
N PHE A 83 -1.41 8.37 13.61
CA PHE A 83 -1.22 9.71 13.08
C PHE A 83 -0.14 10.41 13.90
N LYS A 84 0.61 11.32 13.25
CA LYS A 84 1.67 12.08 13.93
C LYS A 84 1.14 12.78 15.16
N LYS A 85 1.85 12.62 16.28
CA LYS A 85 1.52 13.20 17.59
C LYS A 85 0.25 12.63 18.24
N GLU A 86 -0.27 11.51 17.74
CA GLU A 86 -1.40 10.81 18.34
C GLU A 86 -0.94 9.47 18.90
N GLU A 87 -1.57 9.03 20.00
CA GLU A 87 -1.21 7.76 20.64
C GLU A 87 -2.08 6.59 20.19
N ASN A 88 -3.27 6.89 19.64
CA ASN A 88 -4.22 5.85 19.27
C ASN A 88 -3.78 5.12 18.00
N LEU A 89 -3.69 3.80 18.11
CA LEU A 89 -3.39 2.95 16.98
C LEU A 89 -4.59 2.87 16.04
N GLN A 90 -4.35 3.14 14.77
CA GLN A 90 -5.34 2.96 13.70
C GLN A 90 -5.04 1.68 12.95
N SER A 91 -6.05 1.05 12.38
CA SER A 91 -5.90 -0.18 11.64
C SER A 91 -7.00 -0.32 10.58
N PHE A 92 -6.65 -0.84 9.41
CA PHE A 92 -7.61 -1.25 8.40
C PHE A 92 -7.06 -2.40 7.57
N GLU A 93 -7.95 -3.09 6.87
CA GLU A 93 -7.60 -4.23 6.04
C GLU A 93 -7.69 -3.88 4.57
N GLY A 94 -6.92 -4.59 3.76
CA GLY A 94 -6.95 -4.46 2.32
C GLY A 94 -6.45 -5.70 1.62
N VAL A 95 -6.50 -5.66 0.30
CA VAL A 95 -6.01 -6.73 -0.57
C VAL A 95 -5.17 -6.09 -1.66
N SER A 96 -4.01 -6.67 -1.93
CA SER A 96 -3.17 -6.29 -3.06
C SER A 96 -3.27 -7.33 -4.15
N ARG A 97 -3.45 -6.88 -5.38
CA ARG A 97 -3.32 -7.73 -6.57
C ARG A 97 -1.96 -7.46 -7.17
N VAL A 98 -1.15 -8.50 -7.30
CA VAL A 98 0.25 -8.39 -7.70
C VAL A 98 0.51 -9.27 -8.91
N ILE A 99 1.16 -8.72 -9.94
CA ILE A 99 1.56 -9.47 -11.13
C ILE A 99 3.09 -9.48 -11.20
N PHE A 100 3.65 -10.69 -11.41
CA PHE A 100 5.09 -10.90 -11.53
C PHE A 100 5.47 -11.15 -12.99
N ASN A 101 6.67 -10.74 -13.39
CA ASN A 101 7.23 -11.08 -14.69
C ASN A 101 8.01 -12.40 -14.63
N SER A 102 8.64 -12.79 -15.74
CA SER A 102 9.41 -14.04 -15.84
C SER A 102 10.64 -14.06 -14.92
N ASP A 103 11.14 -12.90 -14.50
CA ASP A 103 12.26 -12.78 -13.54
C ASP A 103 11.78 -12.75 -12.09
N GLU A 104 10.49 -13.05 -11.86
CA GLU A 104 9.85 -13.02 -10.56
C GLU A 104 9.85 -11.65 -9.89
N LYS A 105 9.91 -10.58 -10.70
CA LYS A 105 9.78 -9.21 -10.21
C LYS A 105 8.37 -8.69 -10.44
N VAL A 106 7.91 -7.84 -9.53
CA VAL A 106 6.58 -7.24 -9.63
C VAL A 106 6.55 -6.20 -10.73
N ILE A 107 5.61 -6.35 -11.65
CA ILE A 107 5.34 -5.38 -12.72
C ILE A 107 4.07 -4.57 -12.46
N LEU A 108 3.18 -5.07 -11.60
CA LEU A 108 1.97 -4.36 -11.21
C LEU A 108 1.63 -4.72 -9.76
N HIS A 109 1.33 -3.70 -8.98
CA HIS A 109 0.83 -3.84 -7.62
C HIS A 109 -0.35 -2.89 -7.46
N GLU A 110 -1.53 -3.46 -7.22
CA GLU A 110 -2.76 -2.68 -7.01
C GLU A 110 -3.32 -2.97 -5.62
N ASP A 111 -3.53 -1.92 -4.84
CA ASP A 111 -4.13 -2.02 -3.51
C ASP A 111 -5.61 -1.66 -3.55
N PHE A 112 -6.42 -2.48 -2.90
CA PHE A 112 -7.85 -2.27 -2.76
C PHE A 112 -8.22 -2.21 -1.28
N TRP A 113 -8.69 -1.06 -0.83
CA TRP A 113 -9.19 -0.89 0.53
C TRP A 113 -10.13 0.30 0.58
N ASP A 114 -10.97 0.34 1.61
CA ASP A 114 -11.97 1.39 1.76
C ASP A 114 -11.34 2.66 2.37
N ALA A 115 -10.80 3.50 1.51
CA ALA A 115 -10.16 4.74 1.92
C ALA A 115 -11.15 5.74 2.52
N ALA A 116 -12.38 5.78 2.02
CA ALA A 116 -13.38 6.70 2.50
C ALA A 116 -13.74 6.44 3.97
N SER A 117 -13.99 5.17 4.32
CA SER A 117 -14.36 4.82 5.68
C SER A 117 -13.17 4.76 6.63
N ASN A 118 -12.01 4.32 6.14
CA ASN A 118 -10.88 4.01 7.02
C ASN A 118 -9.89 5.15 7.21
N LEU A 119 -9.77 6.05 6.25
CA LEU A 119 -8.81 7.13 6.36
C LEU A 119 -9.44 8.50 6.18
N TYR A 120 -10.15 8.72 5.08
CA TYR A 120 -10.67 10.04 4.74
C TYR A 120 -11.64 10.58 5.78
N GLU A 121 -12.51 9.73 6.31
CA GLU A 121 -13.49 10.16 7.30
C GLU A 121 -12.90 10.44 8.68
N LYS A 122 -11.65 9.99 8.92
CA LYS A 122 -10.95 10.23 10.18
C LYS A 122 -10.17 11.54 10.18
N LEU A 123 -9.96 12.15 9.01
CA LEU A 123 -9.24 13.42 8.86
C LEU A 123 -10.27 14.52 8.57
N PRO A 124 -10.44 15.54 9.43
CA PRO A 124 -11.53 16.52 9.30
C PRO A 124 -11.66 17.17 7.92
N VAL A 125 -10.56 17.66 7.35
CA VAL A 125 -10.57 18.33 6.04
C VAL A 125 -10.87 17.34 4.93
N ILE A 126 -10.24 16.20 4.95
CA ILE A 126 -10.43 15.15 3.94
C ILE A 126 -11.82 14.55 4.06
N SER A 127 -12.31 14.36 5.28
CA SER A 127 -13.67 13.89 5.56
C SER A 127 -14.71 14.79 4.88
N PHE A 128 -14.56 16.10 4.96
CA PHE A 128 -15.46 17.05 4.33
C PHE A 128 -15.48 16.86 2.81
N LEU A 129 -14.31 16.74 2.17
CA LEU A 129 -14.19 16.53 0.73
C LEU A 129 -14.84 15.23 0.28
N ILE A 130 -14.63 14.16 1.03
CA ILE A 130 -15.21 12.85 0.71
C ILE A 130 -16.72 12.88 0.83
N LYS A 131 -17.26 13.51 1.87
CA LYS A 131 -18.70 13.68 2.03
C LYS A 131 -19.31 14.48 0.89
N PHE A 132 -18.60 15.51 0.44
CA PHE A 132 -19.05 16.31 -0.71
C PHE A 132 -19.10 15.47 -1.99
N VAL A 133 -18.06 14.67 -2.27
CA VAL A 133 -18.01 13.79 -3.43
C VAL A 133 -19.13 12.75 -3.38
N LYS A 134 -19.34 12.11 -2.22
CA LYS A 134 -20.41 11.14 -2.03
C LYS A 134 -21.79 11.76 -2.35
N ARG A 135 -22.03 12.98 -1.93
CA ARG A 135 -23.29 13.67 -2.24
C ARG A 135 -23.47 13.91 -3.74
N LYS A 136 -22.40 14.27 -4.45
CA LYS A 136 -22.42 14.47 -5.90
C LYS A 136 -22.74 13.16 -6.64
N ILE A 137 -22.22 12.04 -6.16
CA ILE A 137 -22.47 10.75 -6.77
C ILE A 137 -23.90 10.25 -6.49
N ASN A 138 -24.38 10.44 -5.27
CA ASN A 138 -25.68 9.93 -4.82
C ASN A 138 -26.84 10.92 -5.03
N GLY A 139 -26.53 12.15 -5.28
CA GLY A 139 -27.52 13.19 -5.52
C GLY A 139 -27.74 13.42 -6.97
#